data_6bbe14241b52c09534634387d9952c28
#
_entry.id   6bbe14241b52c09534634387d9952c28
#
_cell.length_a   1.000
_cell.length_b   1.000
_cell.length_c   1.000
_cell.angle_alpha   90.00
_cell.angle_beta   90.00
_cell.angle_gamma   90.00
#
_symmetry.space_group_name_H-M   'P 1'
#
loop_
_entity.id
_entity.type
_entity.pdbx_description
1 polymer ?
#
loop_
_entity_poly.entity_id
_entity_poly.type
_entity_poly.pdbx_seq_one_letter_code
_entity_poly.pdbx_strand_id
1 'polypeptide(L)'
;MSEEHPPQSAPASPSEARTTAEKNSKQKAGNGKKGRALQNRRLYAALDLGTNNCRLLIVERDGNDGFRVRDGFSRIVRLGEGLERTGRLSDDAMNRTIAALRICASKIRRAGISRMRCVATEACRGAENGEAFIQRVKRETGLRLEIIDGKAEAELAAIGCGSLFNPDVDDIILFDIGGGSTEVSRMTRQPNNFFKLVDSASLPLGVVRLAERHAGEGPYEHGYEGMLDESETRLKDFMERQSDIT
;
A
#
# COMPACT_ATOMS: atom_id res chain seq x y z
N MET A 1 24.61 -20.62 53.47
CA MET A 1 23.90 -21.88 53.29
C MET A 1 23.48 -21.91 51.85
N SER A 2 24.39 -22.26 50.92
CA SER A 2 24.78 -23.63 50.54
C SER A 2 23.54 -24.38 50.04
N GLU A 3 23.42 -24.82 48.83
CA GLU A 3 24.13 -25.82 48.02
C GLU A 3 23.70 -25.64 46.54
N GLU A 4 24.47 -25.46 45.59
CA GLU A 4 25.39 -26.28 44.79
C GLU A 4 24.91 -27.70 44.40
N HIS A 5 24.79 -27.85 43.07
CA HIS A 5 25.35 -28.84 42.17
C HIS A 5 24.53 -30.09 41.79
N PRO A 6 24.93 -30.82 40.71
CA PRO A 6 25.52 -30.49 39.41
C PRO A 6 24.92 -31.32 38.23
N PRO A 7 25.59 -31.38 37.05
CA PRO A 7 25.06 -31.95 35.81
C PRO A 7 25.53 -33.41 35.56
N GLN A 8 24.83 -34.17 34.71
CA GLN A 8 25.33 -35.40 34.07
C GLN A 8 24.73 -35.56 32.69
N SER A 9 25.48 -35.50 31.68
CA SER A 9 26.36 -36.43 30.95
C SER A 9 25.59 -37.34 29.95
N ALA A 10 25.99 -37.23 28.68
CA ALA A 10 25.70 -38.17 27.59
C ALA A 10 26.37 -39.53 27.76
N PRO A 11 25.95 -40.56 27.01
CA PRO A 11 26.88 -41.14 26.05
C PRO A 11 26.20 -41.55 24.70
N ALA A 12 26.85 -41.30 23.60
CA ALA A 12 27.76 -42.13 22.83
C ALA A 12 27.10 -43.27 21.99
N SER A 13 27.34 -43.16 20.68
CA SER A 13 27.21 -44.21 19.63
C SER A 13 27.96 -45.50 19.97
N PRO A 14 27.71 -46.65 19.29
CA PRO A 14 28.36 -46.86 18.00
C PRO A 14 27.66 -47.83 16.97
N SER A 15 28.09 -47.80 15.81
CA SER A 15 28.87 -48.65 14.85
C SER A 15 28.07 -49.43 13.84
N GLU A 16 28.41 -49.14 12.59
CA GLU A 16 29.00 -49.97 11.55
C GLU A 16 28.37 -51.34 11.17
N ALA A 17 28.01 -51.48 9.90
CA ALA A 17 28.57 -52.45 8.95
C ALA A 17 27.80 -52.39 7.62
N ARG A 18 28.48 -51.99 6.54
CA ARG A 18 28.92 -52.79 5.34
C ARG A 18 27.83 -53.70 4.77
N THR A 19 27.51 -53.69 3.43
CA THR A 19 28.36 -53.93 2.24
C THR A 19 27.55 -53.81 0.95
N THR A 20 28.20 -53.28 -0.07
CA THR A 20 28.31 -53.65 -1.53
C THR A 20 27.12 -53.58 -2.46
N ALA A 21 27.31 -52.69 -3.39
CA ALA A 21 27.35 -52.76 -4.85
C ALA A 21 26.20 -53.46 -5.63
N GLU A 22 25.57 -52.71 -6.52
CA GLU A 22 25.66 -52.92 -7.97
C GLU A 22 24.85 -51.87 -8.78
N LYS A 23 25.61 -51.14 -9.56
CA LYS A 23 25.43 -50.74 -10.97
C LYS A 23 24.13 -50.15 -11.51
N ASN A 24 24.34 -48.91 -11.95
CA ASN A 24 24.02 -48.37 -13.29
C ASN A 24 22.61 -48.53 -13.86
N SER A 25 21.88 -47.46 -13.99
CA SER A 25 21.70 -46.75 -15.27
C SER A 25 20.47 -45.87 -15.24
N LYS A 26 20.57 -44.71 -15.91
CA LYS A 26 19.46 -43.78 -16.26
C LYS A 26 19.11 -42.70 -15.27
N GLN A 27 20.01 -41.78 -15.02
CA GLN A 27 19.71 -40.39 -14.74
C GLN A 27 19.84 -39.60 -16.05
N LYS A 28 18.72 -39.37 -16.72
CA LYS A 28 18.50 -38.21 -17.63
C LYS A 28 17.01 -38.10 -17.89
N ALA A 29 16.29 -37.38 -17.07
CA ALA A 29 15.05 -36.66 -17.41
C ALA A 29 14.43 -36.10 -16.12
N GLY A 30 14.89 -34.96 -15.64
CA GLY A 30 14.34 -34.34 -14.43
C GLY A 30 14.50 -32.83 -14.35
N ASN A 31 15.19 -32.20 -15.31
CA ASN A 31 15.52 -30.77 -15.19
C ASN A 31 14.68 -29.83 -16.08
N GLY A 32 13.70 -30.39 -16.84
CA GLY A 32 12.86 -29.59 -17.75
C GLY A 32 11.54 -29.09 -17.17
N LYS A 33 11.07 -29.61 -16.02
CA LYS A 33 9.74 -29.26 -15.47
C LYS A 33 9.76 -28.11 -14.48
N LYS A 34 10.86 -27.83 -13.78
CA LYS A 34 10.95 -26.69 -12.84
C LYS A 34 11.07 -25.34 -13.56
N GLY A 35 11.69 -25.27 -14.72
CA GLY A 35 11.81 -24.03 -15.50
C GLY A 35 10.50 -23.61 -16.19
N ARG A 36 9.65 -24.57 -16.56
CA ARG A 36 8.37 -24.29 -17.24
C ARG A 36 7.25 -23.85 -16.28
N ALA A 37 7.31 -24.25 -15.01
CA ALA A 37 6.34 -23.85 -13.98
C ALA A 37 6.53 -22.40 -13.53
N LEU A 38 7.72 -21.81 -13.71
CA LEU A 38 7.99 -20.40 -13.38
C LEU A 38 7.53 -19.43 -14.49
N GLN A 39 7.38 -19.88 -15.72
CA GLN A 39 7.01 -19.03 -16.87
C GLN A 39 5.50 -18.69 -16.94
N ASN A 40 4.64 -19.31 -16.15
CA ASN A 40 3.18 -19.07 -16.21
C ASN A 40 2.61 -18.34 -14.98
N ARG A 41 3.47 -17.85 -14.09
CA ARG A 41 3.01 -17.05 -12.94
C ARG A 41 2.69 -15.65 -13.41
N ARG A 42 1.40 -15.32 -13.40
CA ARG A 42 0.94 -13.95 -13.70
C ARG A 42 1.14 -13.10 -12.45
N LEU A 43 2.31 -12.45 -12.36
CA LEU A 43 2.62 -11.49 -11.32
C LEU A 43 2.14 -10.10 -11.73
N TYR A 44 1.62 -9.39 -10.76
CA TYR A 44 1.16 -8.00 -10.89
C TYR A 44 1.81 -7.16 -9.80
N ALA A 45 2.01 -5.89 -10.07
CA ALA A 45 2.45 -4.93 -9.07
C ALA A 45 1.50 -3.75 -9.00
N ALA A 46 1.22 -3.30 -7.78
CA ALA A 46 0.57 -2.04 -7.50
C ALA A 46 1.52 -1.19 -6.66
N LEU A 47 1.78 0.04 -7.09
CA LEU A 47 2.55 1.02 -6.36
C LEU A 47 1.66 2.22 -6.09
N ASP A 48 1.59 2.60 -4.82
CA ASP A 48 0.89 3.77 -4.32
C ASP A 48 1.89 4.74 -3.69
N LEU A 49 1.92 5.96 -4.21
CA LEU A 49 2.72 7.06 -3.69
C LEU A 49 1.80 8.12 -3.10
N GLY A 50 1.54 7.99 -1.81
CA GLY A 50 0.75 8.93 -1.04
C GLY A 50 1.57 10.11 -0.51
N THR A 51 0.90 10.99 0.21
CA THR A 51 1.50 12.17 0.86
C THR A 51 2.55 11.77 1.91
N ASN A 52 2.30 10.69 2.66
CA ASN A 52 3.18 10.24 3.75
C ASN A 52 3.97 8.97 3.40
N ASN A 53 3.38 8.06 2.66
CA ASN A 53 3.91 6.72 2.45
C ASN A 53 4.13 6.41 0.96
N CYS A 54 5.16 5.60 0.70
CA CYS A 54 5.34 4.89 -0.57
C CYS A 54 5.12 3.40 -0.33
N ARG A 55 4.14 2.80 -1.00
CA ARG A 55 3.76 1.39 -0.84
C ARG A 55 3.87 0.65 -2.16
N LEU A 56 4.40 -0.56 -2.13
CA LEU A 56 4.42 -1.50 -3.25
C LEU A 56 3.84 -2.82 -2.79
N LEU A 57 2.95 -3.38 -3.58
CA LEU A 57 2.45 -4.73 -3.42
C LEU A 57 2.72 -5.52 -4.70
N ILE A 58 3.29 -6.71 -4.55
CA ILE A 58 3.50 -7.67 -5.63
C ILE A 58 2.66 -8.89 -5.34
N VAL A 59 1.78 -9.23 -6.26
CA VAL A 59 0.83 -10.34 -6.11
C VAL A 59 0.90 -11.32 -7.27
N GLU A 60 0.55 -12.56 -6.99
CA GLU A 60 0.27 -13.59 -7.97
C GLU A 60 -1.23 -13.87 -7.97
N ARG A 61 -1.83 -13.89 -9.15
CA ARG A 61 -3.24 -14.27 -9.28
C ARG A 61 -3.42 -15.72 -8.86
N ASP A 62 -4.35 -15.96 -7.94
CA ASP A 62 -4.82 -17.30 -7.58
C ASP A 62 -6.02 -17.65 -8.49
N GLY A 63 -6.14 -18.92 -8.91
CA GLY A 63 -7.14 -19.36 -9.90
C GLY A 63 -8.61 -19.16 -9.50
N ASN A 64 -8.88 -18.78 -8.25
CA ASN A 64 -10.20 -18.56 -7.66
C ASN A 64 -10.57 -17.08 -7.50
N ASP A 65 -10.23 -16.24 -8.48
CA ASP A 65 -10.45 -14.78 -8.48
C ASP A 65 -9.77 -13.99 -7.33
N GLY A 66 -8.95 -14.68 -6.52
CA GLY A 66 -8.14 -14.09 -5.48
C GLY A 66 -6.72 -13.79 -5.94
N PHE A 67 -5.93 -13.28 -5.00
CA PHE A 67 -4.50 -13.09 -5.19
C PHE A 67 -3.72 -13.51 -3.95
N ARG A 68 -2.48 -13.92 -4.18
CA ARG A 68 -1.52 -14.23 -3.12
C ARG A 68 -0.40 -13.21 -3.13
N VAL A 69 -0.17 -12.58 -1.99
CA VAL A 69 0.95 -11.65 -1.81
C VAL A 69 2.27 -12.41 -1.95
N ARG A 70 3.17 -11.89 -2.79
CA ARG A 70 4.52 -12.46 -3.04
C ARG A 70 5.62 -11.61 -2.44
N ASP A 71 5.47 -10.31 -2.51
CA ASP A 71 6.42 -9.37 -1.93
C ASP A 71 5.70 -8.04 -1.66
N GLY A 72 6.28 -7.22 -0.80
CA GLY A 72 5.78 -5.91 -0.49
C GLY A 72 6.90 -4.97 -0.09
N PHE A 73 6.58 -3.68 -0.08
CA PHE A 73 7.45 -2.64 0.45
C PHE A 73 6.57 -1.51 0.95
N SER A 74 6.93 -0.97 2.11
CA SER A 74 6.31 0.23 2.65
C SER A 74 7.38 1.09 3.31
N ARG A 75 7.35 2.39 3.03
CA ARG A 75 8.25 3.37 3.64
C ARG A 75 7.56 4.70 3.82
N ILE A 76 7.73 5.29 4.99
CA ILE A 76 7.37 6.67 5.27
C ILE A 76 8.37 7.56 4.52
N VAL A 77 7.89 8.32 3.55
CA VAL A 77 8.70 9.24 2.71
C VAL A 77 8.41 10.70 3.01
N ARG A 78 7.24 11.00 3.63
CA ARG A 78 6.77 12.36 3.94
C ARG A 78 6.90 13.29 2.74
N LEU A 79 6.37 12.85 1.59
CA LEU A 79 6.47 13.62 0.34
C LEU A 79 5.78 14.98 0.45
N GLY A 80 4.65 15.03 1.19
CA GLY A 80 3.88 16.25 1.40
C GLY A 80 4.37 17.14 2.55
N GLU A 81 5.52 16.84 3.17
CA GLU A 81 6.07 17.66 4.27
C GLU A 81 6.30 19.11 3.82
N GLY A 82 5.64 20.06 4.52
CA GLY A 82 5.71 21.48 4.22
C GLY A 82 4.92 21.93 2.99
N LEU A 83 4.19 21.04 2.32
CA LEU A 83 3.43 21.35 1.11
C LEU A 83 2.32 22.37 1.37
N GLU A 84 1.61 22.25 2.49
CA GLU A 84 0.51 23.16 2.85
C GLU A 84 1.00 24.62 2.96
N ARG A 85 2.19 24.82 3.47
CA ARG A 85 2.79 26.14 3.64
C ARG A 85 3.44 26.71 2.39
N THR A 86 4.00 25.86 1.53
CA THR A 86 4.85 26.29 0.40
C THR A 86 4.19 26.12 -0.97
N GLY A 87 3.12 25.32 -1.06
CA GLY A 87 2.52 24.90 -2.33
C GLY A 87 3.40 23.98 -3.17
N ARG A 88 4.57 23.55 -2.66
CA ARG A 88 5.59 22.82 -3.44
C ARG A 88 6.19 21.66 -2.64
N LEU A 89 6.52 20.57 -3.35
CA LEU A 89 7.33 19.48 -2.81
C LEU A 89 8.77 19.97 -2.59
N SER A 90 9.32 19.72 -1.41
CA SER A 90 10.71 20.06 -1.10
C SER A 90 11.70 19.10 -1.77
N ASP A 91 12.91 19.56 -2.07
CA ASP A 91 13.96 18.74 -2.68
C ASP A 91 14.33 17.55 -1.79
N ASP A 92 14.35 17.71 -0.48
CA ASP A 92 14.65 16.64 0.48
C ASP A 92 13.56 15.56 0.46
N ALA A 93 12.28 15.95 0.45
CA ALA A 93 11.16 15.02 0.36
C ALA A 93 11.16 14.27 -0.97
N MET A 94 11.43 14.97 -2.08
CA MET A 94 11.57 14.36 -3.40
C MET A 94 12.73 13.36 -3.44
N ASN A 95 13.89 13.71 -2.87
CA ASN A 95 15.07 12.83 -2.84
C ASN A 95 14.83 11.57 -2.00
N ARG A 96 14.21 11.71 -0.81
CA ARG A 96 13.80 10.56 0.03
C ARG A 96 12.85 9.63 -0.73
N THR A 97 11.88 10.20 -1.43
CA THR A 97 10.89 9.46 -2.20
C THR A 97 11.52 8.72 -3.36
N ILE A 98 12.42 9.36 -4.13
CA ILE A 98 13.16 8.69 -5.22
C ILE A 98 13.99 7.52 -4.69
N ALA A 99 14.65 7.66 -3.53
CA ALA A 99 15.38 6.55 -2.93
C ALA A 99 14.47 5.35 -2.61
N ALA A 100 13.25 5.58 -2.12
CA ALA A 100 12.25 4.52 -1.91
C ALA A 100 11.77 3.91 -3.22
N LEU A 101 11.47 4.73 -4.23
CA LEU A 101 11.01 4.29 -5.55
C LEU A 101 12.06 3.48 -6.31
N ARG A 102 13.36 3.75 -6.13
CA ARG A 102 14.46 2.93 -6.68
C ARG A 102 14.43 1.50 -6.12
N ILE A 103 14.09 1.33 -4.84
CA ILE A 103 13.92 0.00 -4.24
C ILE A 103 12.71 -0.71 -4.86
N CYS A 104 11.57 -0.02 -4.99
CA CYS A 104 10.39 -0.55 -5.66
C CYS A 104 10.70 -1.00 -7.11
N ALA A 105 11.35 -0.15 -7.88
CA ALA A 105 11.77 -0.45 -9.25
C ALA A 105 12.69 -1.69 -9.31
N SER A 106 13.61 -1.82 -8.36
CA SER A 106 14.50 -3.00 -8.27
C SER A 106 13.72 -4.28 -7.97
N LYS A 107 12.75 -4.24 -7.03
CA LYS A 107 11.88 -5.39 -6.71
C LYS A 107 11.05 -5.82 -7.92
N ILE A 108 10.41 -4.87 -8.60
CA ILE A 108 9.62 -5.11 -9.82
C ILE A 108 10.46 -5.76 -10.92
N ARG A 109 11.65 -5.23 -11.20
CA ARG A 109 12.56 -5.80 -12.19
C ARG A 109 13.03 -7.21 -11.84
N ARG A 110 13.43 -7.45 -10.58
CA ARG A 110 13.86 -8.79 -10.13
C ARG A 110 12.74 -9.82 -10.23
N ALA A 111 11.50 -9.42 -10.00
CA ALA A 111 10.34 -10.30 -10.12
C ALA A 111 9.88 -10.50 -11.57
N GLY A 112 10.47 -9.80 -12.55
CA GLY A 112 10.12 -9.90 -13.97
C GLY A 112 8.69 -9.43 -14.28
N ILE A 113 8.20 -8.43 -13.56
CA ILE A 113 6.83 -7.95 -13.67
C ILE A 113 6.72 -6.99 -14.85
N SER A 114 5.77 -7.28 -15.74
CA SER A 114 5.41 -6.41 -16.87
C SER A 114 4.05 -5.73 -16.71
N ARG A 115 3.18 -6.26 -15.83
CA ARG A 115 1.84 -5.71 -15.57
C ARG A 115 1.85 -5.01 -14.21
N MET A 116 1.83 -3.69 -14.25
CA MET A 116 1.85 -2.87 -13.04
C MET A 116 0.98 -1.64 -13.21
N ARG A 117 0.42 -1.15 -12.11
CA ARG A 117 -0.14 0.20 -11.98
C ARG A 117 0.62 0.93 -10.88
N CYS A 118 1.05 2.14 -11.18
CA CYS A 118 1.77 3.00 -10.25
C CYS A 118 1.05 4.32 -10.18
N VAL A 119 0.49 4.66 -9.04
CA VAL A 119 -0.28 5.88 -8.84
C VAL A 119 0.44 6.82 -7.88
N ALA A 120 0.17 8.11 -8.04
CA ALA A 120 0.54 9.17 -7.12
C ALA A 120 -0.72 9.97 -6.79
N THR A 121 -0.88 10.35 -5.53
CA THR A 121 -2.11 10.94 -5.04
C THR A 121 -1.92 12.40 -4.61
N GLU A 122 -2.56 12.85 -3.54
CA GLU A 122 -2.75 14.24 -3.14
C GLU A 122 -1.46 15.09 -3.13
N ALA A 123 -0.34 14.60 -2.61
CA ALA A 123 0.89 15.40 -2.56
C ALA A 123 1.39 15.80 -3.95
N CYS A 124 1.30 14.89 -4.93
CA CYS A 124 1.68 15.20 -6.32
C CYS A 124 0.62 16.02 -7.04
N ARG A 125 -0.66 15.77 -6.75
CA ARG A 125 -1.81 16.45 -7.34
C ARG A 125 -1.88 17.93 -6.92
N GLY A 126 -1.63 18.20 -5.63
CA GLY A 126 -1.72 19.54 -5.04
C GLY A 126 -0.46 20.40 -5.18
N ALA A 127 0.67 19.83 -5.56
CA ALA A 127 1.93 20.58 -5.65
C ALA A 127 2.14 21.21 -7.02
N GLU A 128 2.57 22.49 -7.06
CA GLU A 128 2.94 23.19 -8.31
C GLU A 128 4.04 22.45 -9.09
N ASN A 129 4.96 21.77 -8.41
CA ASN A 129 6.04 20.99 -9.02
C ASN A 129 5.78 19.49 -9.08
N GLY A 130 4.52 19.05 -8.84
CA GLY A 130 4.16 17.64 -8.80
C GLY A 130 4.43 16.94 -10.12
N GLU A 131 4.00 17.50 -11.23
CA GLU A 131 4.22 16.94 -12.58
C GLU A 131 5.71 16.85 -12.94
N ALA A 132 6.49 17.90 -12.62
CA ALA A 132 7.94 17.90 -12.81
C ALA A 132 8.61 16.79 -11.98
N PHE A 133 8.11 16.53 -10.77
CA PHE A 133 8.58 15.44 -9.92
C PHE A 133 8.27 14.06 -10.54
N ILE A 134 7.07 13.84 -11.07
CA ILE A 134 6.71 12.59 -11.78
C ILE A 134 7.65 12.34 -12.98
N GLN A 135 7.96 13.36 -13.76
CA GLN A 135 8.92 13.23 -14.86
C GLN A 135 10.35 12.90 -14.35
N ARG A 136 10.75 13.47 -13.22
CA ARG A 136 12.01 13.14 -12.55
C ARG A 136 12.03 11.67 -12.09
N VAL A 137 10.95 11.18 -11.47
CA VAL A 137 10.80 9.77 -11.07
C VAL A 137 10.98 8.84 -12.28
N LYS A 138 10.32 9.15 -13.39
CA LYS A 138 10.44 8.36 -14.62
C LYS A 138 11.88 8.29 -15.12
N ARG A 139 12.60 9.42 -15.16
CA ARG A 139 14.01 9.46 -15.59
C ARG A 139 14.92 8.65 -14.67
N GLU A 140 14.74 8.76 -13.35
CA GLU A 140 15.66 8.21 -12.38
C GLU A 140 15.39 6.75 -11.97
N THR A 141 14.16 6.28 -12.13
CA THR A 141 13.75 4.94 -11.68
C THR A 141 13.20 4.05 -12.78
N GLY A 142 12.76 4.64 -13.89
CA GLY A 142 12.04 3.97 -14.97
C GLY A 142 10.56 3.70 -14.65
N LEU A 143 10.07 4.03 -13.44
CA LEU A 143 8.66 3.90 -13.07
C LEU A 143 7.86 5.02 -13.74
N ARG A 144 6.66 4.67 -14.21
CA ARG A 144 5.68 5.61 -14.76
C ARG A 144 4.54 5.73 -13.77
N LEU A 145 4.54 6.80 -13.00
CA LEU A 145 3.46 7.11 -12.08
C LEU A 145 2.40 7.94 -12.79
N GLU A 146 1.15 7.65 -12.48
CA GLU A 146 -0.05 8.37 -12.90
C GLU A 146 -0.55 9.19 -11.71
N ILE A 147 -0.70 10.51 -11.85
CA ILE A 147 -1.39 11.30 -10.83
C ILE A 147 -2.89 11.05 -11.01
N ILE A 148 -3.53 10.50 -9.99
CA ILE A 148 -4.96 10.23 -9.99
C ILE A 148 -5.73 11.32 -9.23
N ASP A 149 -6.97 11.56 -9.64
CA ASP A 149 -7.87 12.45 -8.92
C ASP A 149 -8.51 11.74 -7.71
N GLY A 150 -9.18 12.51 -6.84
CA GLY A 150 -9.81 11.97 -5.63
C GLY A 150 -10.93 10.96 -5.93
N LYS A 151 -11.62 11.10 -7.06
CA LYS A 151 -12.66 10.14 -7.46
C LYS A 151 -12.06 8.79 -7.83
N ALA A 152 -10.99 8.78 -8.63
CA ALA A 152 -10.28 7.54 -8.96
C ALA A 152 -9.65 6.89 -7.72
N GLU A 153 -9.16 7.70 -6.77
CA GLU A 153 -8.63 7.26 -5.48
C GLU A 153 -9.73 6.55 -4.66
N ALA A 154 -10.91 7.18 -4.52
CA ALA A 154 -12.08 6.61 -3.86
C ALA A 154 -12.58 5.32 -4.53
N GLU A 155 -12.62 5.26 -5.88
CA GLU A 155 -13.00 4.06 -6.61
C GLU A 155 -12.02 2.90 -6.37
N LEU A 156 -10.72 3.19 -6.32
CA LEU A 156 -9.69 2.17 -6.04
C LEU A 156 -9.77 1.67 -4.58
N ALA A 157 -10.01 2.56 -3.61
CA ALA A 157 -10.24 2.20 -2.22
C ALA A 157 -11.47 1.30 -2.07
N ALA A 158 -12.57 1.66 -2.72
CA ALA A 158 -13.80 0.90 -2.74
C ALA A 158 -13.62 -0.53 -3.29
N ILE A 159 -12.91 -0.65 -4.42
CA ILE A 159 -12.58 -1.96 -5.01
C ILE A 159 -11.68 -2.77 -4.07
N GLY A 160 -10.70 -2.12 -3.45
CA GLY A 160 -9.75 -2.77 -2.54
C GLY A 160 -10.42 -3.31 -1.26
N CYS A 161 -11.44 -2.63 -0.76
CA CYS A 161 -12.18 -2.99 0.44
C CYS A 161 -13.39 -3.91 0.17
N GLY A 162 -13.74 -4.17 -1.08
CA GLY A 162 -14.98 -4.89 -1.44
C GLY A 162 -15.16 -6.24 -0.77
N SER A 163 -14.07 -6.97 -0.51
CA SER A 163 -14.12 -8.26 0.21
C SER A 163 -14.36 -8.15 1.72
N LEU A 164 -14.28 -6.95 2.27
CA LEU A 164 -14.48 -6.66 3.69
C LEU A 164 -15.92 -6.22 3.99
N PHE A 165 -16.70 -5.92 2.97
CA PHE A 165 -18.04 -5.41 3.14
C PHE A 165 -18.98 -6.50 3.62
N ASN A 166 -19.79 -6.15 4.62
CA ASN A 166 -20.82 -7.06 5.13
C ASN A 166 -21.92 -7.25 4.05
N PRO A 167 -22.18 -8.51 3.62
CA PRO A 167 -23.21 -8.77 2.61
C PRO A 167 -24.66 -8.50 3.09
N ASP A 168 -24.87 -8.29 4.39
CA ASP A 168 -26.19 -8.09 4.98
C ASP A 168 -26.59 -6.60 5.07
N VAL A 169 -25.73 -5.68 4.64
CA VAL A 169 -26.05 -4.24 4.62
C VAL A 169 -26.24 -3.74 3.20
N ASP A 170 -27.12 -2.75 3.04
CA ASP A 170 -27.44 -2.17 1.73
C ASP A 170 -26.59 -0.96 1.39
N ASP A 171 -26.21 -0.16 2.38
CA ASP A 171 -25.39 1.04 2.25
C ASP A 171 -24.15 0.97 3.14
N ILE A 172 -23.06 1.48 2.63
CA ILE A 172 -21.76 1.56 3.32
C ILE A 172 -21.19 2.95 3.13
N ILE A 173 -20.68 3.54 4.21
CA ILE A 173 -19.80 4.69 4.16
C ILE A 173 -18.36 4.20 4.38
N LEU A 174 -17.50 4.47 3.41
CA LEU A 174 -16.09 4.14 3.43
C LEU A 174 -15.27 5.43 3.63
N PHE A 175 -14.39 5.41 4.62
CA PHE A 175 -13.39 6.46 4.84
C PHE A 175 -12.01 5.92 4.50
N ASP A 176 -11.30 6.59 3.61
CA ASP A 176 -9.88 6.37 3.35
C ASP A 176 -9.09 7.59 3.82
N ILE A 177 -8.47 7.48 5.00
CA ILE A 177 -7.78 8.58 5.65
C ILE A 177 -6.31 8.55 5.27
N GLY A 178 -5.93 9.44 4.35
CA GLY A 178 -4.57 9.61 3.89
C GLY A 178 -3.75 10.63 4.67
N GLY A 179 -2.54 10.91 4.17
CA GLY A 179 -1.68 11.96 4.75
C GLY A 179 -2.10 13.37 4.34
N GLY A 180 -2.59 13.57 3.12
CA GLY A 180 -2.94 14.87 2.54
C GLY A 180 -4.45 15.07 2.35
N SER A 181 -5.19 13.99 2.12
CA SER A 181 -6.64 14.00 1.92
C SER A 181 -7.32 12.87 2.69
N THR A 182 -8.63 12.95 2.76
CA THR A 182 -9.52 11.87 3.20
C THR A 182 -10.60 11.71 2.14
N GLU A 183 -10.69 10.53 1.58
CA GLU A 183 -11.76 10.15 0.66
C GLU A 183 -12.92 9.58 1.47
N VAL A 184 -14.11 10.19 1.32
CA VAL A 184 -15.36 9.69 1.91
C VAL A 184 -16.24 9.22 0.76
N SER A 185 -16.74 7.99 0.85
CA SER A 185 -17.49 7.35 -0.24
C SER A 185 -18.74 6.67 0.29
N ARG A 186 -19.89 6.93 -0.36
CA ARG A 186 -21.11 6.15 -0.17
C ARG A 186 -21.19 5.08 -1.25
N MET A 187 -21.46 3.88 -0.83
CA MET A 187 -21.63 2.72 -1.68
C MET A 187 -22.93 2.01 -1.37
N THR A 188 -23.67 1.66 -2.40
CA THR A 188 -24.95 0.96 -2.28
C THR A 188 -24.86 -0.42 -2.94
N ARG A 189 -25.40 -1.43 -2.27
CA ARG A 189 -25.44 -2.80 -2.77
C ARG A 189 -26.34 -2.89 -4.00
N GLN A 190 -25.86 -3.61 -4.99
CA GLN A 190 -26.59 -3.92 -6.22
C GLN A 190 -27.22 -5.34 -6.13
N PRO A 191 -28.22 -5.67 -6.96
CA PRO A 191 -28.86 -7.00 -6.96
C PRO A 191 -27.90 -8.18 -7.17
N ASN A 192 -26.72 -7.93 -7.74
CA ASN A 192 -25.67 -8.93 -7.95
C ASN A 192 -24.67 -9.03 -6.77
N ASN A 193 -25.02 -8.46 -5.61
CA ASN A 193 -24.18 -8.36 -4.41
C ASN A 193 -22.87 -7.57 -4.56
N PHE A 194 -22.70 -6.79 -5.63
CA PHE A 194 -21.60 -5.84 -5.72
C PHE A 194 -22.01 -4.49 -5.15
N PHE A 195 -21.06 -3.80 -4.55
CA PHE A 195 -21.27 -2.42 -4.10
C PHE A 195 -20.86 -1.45 -5.20
N LYS A 196 -21.75 -0.50 -5.48
CA LYS A 196 -21.52 0.59 -6.45
C LYS A 196 -21.29 1.88 -5.71
N LEU A 197 -20.25 2.61 -6.10
CA LEU A 197 -20.02 3.97 -5.65
C LEU A 197 -21.17 4.88 -6.12
N VAL A 198 -21.87 5.51 -5.18
CA VAL A 198 -23.01 6.40 -5.43
C VAL A 198 -22.59 7.86 -5.32
N ASP A 199 -21.87 8.20 -4.26
CA ASP A 199 -21.34 9.54 -4.02
C ASP A 199 -19.95 9.45 -3.40
N SER A 200 -19.11 10.43 -3.65
CA SER A 200 -17.79 10.53 -3.03
C SER A 200 -17.34 11.98 -2.92
N ALA A 201 -16.53 12.23 -1.89
CA ALA A 201 -15.82 13.49 -1.72
C ALA A 201 -14.37 13.20 -1.35
N SER A 202 -13.45 13.96 -1.93
CA SER A 202 -12.05 14.01 -1.50
C SER A 202 -11.87 15.32 -0.73
N LEU A 203 -11.63 15.18 0.56
CA LEU A 203 -11.54 16.29 1.49
C LEU A 203 -10.08 16.56 1.84
N PRO A 204 -9.63 17.82 1.93
CA PRO A 204 -8.26 18.16 2.34
C PRO A 204 -8.05 17.99 3.85
N LEU A 205 -8.39 16.81 4.38
CA LEU A 205 -8.39 16.40 5.78
C LEU A 205 -7.40 15.25 6.03
N GLY A 206 -6.24 15.27 5.40
CA GLY A 206 -5.21 14.26 5.66
C GLY A 206 -4.48 14.54 6.97
N VAL A 207 -4.03 13.47 7.67
CA VAL A 207 -3.42 13.55 8.99
C VAL A 207 -2.15 14.42 9.04
N VAL A 208 -1.36 14.44 7.96
CA VAL A 208 -0.16 15.30 7.87
C VAL A 208 -0.58 16.76 7.68
N ARG A 209 -1.54 17.00 6.78
CA ARG A 209 -2.05 18.33 6.47
C ARG A 209 -2.70 19.01 7.68
N LEU A 210 -3.57 18.29 8.39
CA LEU A 210 -4.19 18.80 9.62
C LEU A 210 -3.14 19.10 10.69
N ALA A 211 -2.19 18.18 10.90
CA ALA A 211 -1.13 18.39 11.88
C ALA A 211 -0.25 19.62 11.54
N GLU A 212 0.07 19.86 10.26
CA GLU A 212 0.85 21.03 9.84
C GLU A 212 0.06 22.33 9.97
N ARG A 213 -1.25 22.31 9.68
CA ARG A 213 -2.12 23.50 9.72
C ARG A 213 -2.36 23.98 11.14
N HIS A 214 -2.57 23.05 12.07
CA HIS A 214 -2.80 23.34 13.48
C HIS A 214 -1.53 23.25 14.35
N ALA A 215 -0.34 23.11 13.73
CA ALA A 215 0.93 23.15 14.44
C ALA A 215 1.20 24.56 14.98
N GLY A 216 1.28 24.71 16.31
CA GLY A 216 1.60 25.98 16.95
C GLY A 216 0.40 26.78 17.48
N GLU A 217 -0.81 26.25 17.42
CA GLU A 217 -2.01 26.88 17.98
C GLU A 217 -2.13 26.77 19.51
N GLY A 218 -1.03 26.52 20.21
CA GLY A 218 -1.01 26.52 21.68
C GLY A 218 -0.93 25.10 22.28
N PRO A 219 -1.38 24.93 23.56
CA PRO A 219 -1.38 23.63 24.20
C PRO A 219 -2.17 22.60 23.37
N TYR A 220 -1.74 21.35 23.44
CA TYR A 220 -2.21 20.20 22.63
C TYR A 220 -3.75 20.14 22.47
N GLU A 221 -4.48 20.66 23.45
CA GLU A 221 -5.95 20.68 23.48
C GLU A 221 -6.55 21.63 22.43
N HIS A 222 -5.99 22.82 22.22
CA HIS A 222 -6.52 23.77 21.24
C HIS A 222 -6.27 23.36 19.80
N GLY A 223 -5.11 22.76 19.51
CA GLY A 223 -4.84 22.22 18.18
C GLY A 223 -5.78 21.07 17.81
N TYR A 224 -6.15 20.22 18.77
CA TYR A 224 -7.09 19.13 18.56
C TYR A 224 -8.52 19.62 18.31
N GLU A 225 -9.00 20.61 19.09
CA GLU A 225 -10.30 21.23 18.86
C GLU A 225 -10.40 21.86 17.48
N GLY A 226 -9.37 22.60 17.05
CA GLY A 226 -9.33 23.18 15.70
C GLY A 226 -9.36 22.12 14.59
N MET A 227 -8.69 20.98 14.78
CA MET A 227 -8.77 19.85 13.85
C MET A 227 -10.18 19.25 13.78
N LEU A 228 -10.88 19.15 14.92
CA LEU A 228 -12.27 18.67 14.96
C LEU A 228 -13.21 19.62 14.24
N ASP A 229 -13.16 20.90 14.55
CA ASP A 229 -14.02 21.93 13.95
C ASP A 229 -13.83 22.00 12.44
N GLU A 230 -12.59 21.93 11.97
CA GLU A 230 -12.29 21.88 10.54
C GLU A 230 -12.85 20.61 9.90
N SER A 231 -12.69 19.46 10.56
CA SER A 231 -13.17 18.18 10.05
C SER A 231 -14.68 18.15 9.93
N GLU A 232 -15.40 18.62 10.96
CA GLU A 232 -16.86 18.73 10.94
C GLU A 232 -17.35 19.67 9.84
N THR A 233 -16.72 20.85 9.71
CA THR A 233 -17.07 21.83 8.69
C THR A 233 -16.94 21.24 7.27
N ARG A 234 -15.85 20.54 6.99
CA ARG A 234 -15.58 19.98 5.66
C ARG A 234 -16.40 18.73 5.35
N LEU A 235 -16.80 17.95 6.36
CA LEU A 235 -17.67 16.80 6.20
C LEU A 235 -19.13 17.18 5.98
N LYS A 236 -19.54 18.37 6.43
CA LYS A 236 -20.93 18.83 6.45
C LYS A 236 -21.61 18.68 5.08
N ASP A 237 -21.01 19.21 4.03
CA ASP A 237 -21.59 19.16 2.68
C ASP A 237 -21.79 17.72 2.17
N PHE A 238 -20.87 16.82 2.50
CA PHE A 238 -21.01 15.40 2.17
C PHE A 238 -22.16 14.77 2.97
N MET A 239 -22.21 15.02 4.28
CA MET A 239 -23.24 14.47 5.18
C MET A 239 -24.65 14.97 4.82
N GLU A 240 -24.80 16.25 4.47
CA GLU A 240 -26.08 16.81 4.04
C GLU A 240 -26.64 16.14 2.78
N ARG A 241 -25.75 15.74 1.84
CA ARG A 241 -26.17 14.97 0.65
C ARG A 241 -26.57 13.54 0.96
N GLN A 242 -26.26 13.04 2.16
CA GLN A 242 -26.59 11.67 2.59
C GLN A 242 -27.83 11.64 3.53
N SER A 243 -28.63 12.70 3.55
CA SER A 243 -29.79 12.83 4.44
C SER A 243 -30.89 11.78 4.24
N ASP A 244 -30.83 11.00 3.16
CA ASP A 244 -31.73 9.89 2.85
C ASP A 244 -31.28 8.54 3.46
N ILE A 245 -30.12 8.50 4.13
CA ILE A 245 -29.68 7.34 4.89
C ILE A 245 -30.29 7.43 6.30
N THR A 246 -31.32 6.65 6.54
CA THR A 246 -31.95 6.46 7.85
C THR A 246 -31.60 5.12 8.46
#